data_c21b49d83328d1847e7b8a7f45a7e616
#
_entry.id   c21b49d83328d1847e7b8a7f45a7e616
#
_cell.length_a   1.000
_cell.length_b   1.000
_cell.length_c   1.000
_cell.angle_alpha   90.00
_cell.angle_beta   90.00
_cell.angle_gamma   90.00
#
_symmetry.space_group_name_H-M   'P 1'
#
loop_
_entity.id
_entity.type
_entity.pdbx_description
1 polymer ?
#
loop_
_entity_poly.entity_id
_entity_poly.type
_entity_poly.pdbx_seq_one_letter_code
_entity_poly.pdbx_strand_id
1 'polypeptide(L)'
;MGAGGTGNASFSQGEGSSEEVHHKNSHVIGTGTVHTSSGGDTALEGAVVFGSQVKVDVGGSLTIKSQSNTGQSSNKQKSASVGFGGSKSFDAGSTSFSLQKDQSSSDYHSVVEQSGVKAGDGGFDINVKDKTTLTGGLIASIASPEKNSLTTGTISTSDITNSAHAQASSHGVSVSGNDTIKNIAKNALSHGKAKDAAEGETKSAISDGTIILTDATNMWKRKRQRDFSKQKPLYRL
;
A
#
# COMPACT_ATOMS: atom_id res chain seq x y z
N MET A 1 -5.29 -64.67 -11.92
CA MET A 1 -5.61 -63.23 -12.08
C MET A 1 -6.22 -62.73 -10.78
N GLY A 2 -5.50 -61.89 -10.08
CA GLY A 2 -6.01 -61.27 -8.86
C GLY A 2 -6.70 -59.94 -9.23
N ALA A 3 -7.96 -59.76 -8.83
CA ALA A 3 -8.66 -58.52 -8.94
C ALA A 3 -8.48 -57.74 -7.64
N GLY A 4 -7.78 -56.65 -7.69
CA GLY A 4 -7.69 -55.67 -6.59
C GLY A 4 -8.67 -54.50 -6.84
N GLY A 5 -9.27 -54.01 -5.80
CA GLY A 5 -10.12 -52.81 -5.84
C GLY A 5 -9.52 -51.67 -5.00
N THR A 6 -9.55 -50.45 -5.51
CA THR A 6 -9.20 -49.24 -4.76
C THR A 6 -10.39 -48.32 -4.72
N GLY A 7 -10.63 -47.73 -3.59
CA GLY A 7 -11.66 -46.68 -3.43
C GLY A 7 -11.07 -45.50 -2.65
N ASN A 8 -11.46 -44.29 -3.04
CA ASN A 8 -11.13 -43.10 -2.29
C ASN A 8 -12.37 -42.22 -2.15
N ALA A 9 -12.49 -41.56 -1.01
CA ALA A 9 -13.46 -40.53 -0.75
C ALA A 9 -12.73 -39.27 -0.28
N SER A 10 -13.08 -38.14 -0.82
CA SER A 10 -12.52 -36.86 -0.40
C SER A 10 -13.63 -35.81 -0.22
N PHE A 11 -13.42 -34.98 0.77
CA PHE A 11 -14.26 -33.82 1.07
C PHE A 11 -13.35 -32.60 1.14
N SER A 12 -13.75 -31.51 0.49
CA SER A 12 -13.08 -30.23 0.64
C SER A 12 -14.10 -29.13 0.81
N GLN A 13 -13.78 -28.18 1.67
CA GLN A 13 -14.54 -26.97 1.92
C GLN A 13 -13.58 -25.80 1.92
N GLY A 14 -13.90 -24.78 1.15
CA GLY A 14 -13.13 -23.53 1.05
C GLY A 14 -14.04 -22.33 1.21
N GLU A 15 -13.53 -21.31 1.87
CA GLU A 15 -14.12 -19.98 1.98
C GLU A 15 -13.06 -18.96 1.58
N GLY A 16 -13.40 -18.06 0.67
CA GLY A 16 -12.52 -16.99 0.22
C GLY A 16 -13.28 -15.67 0.11
N SER A 17 -12.63 -14.59 0.50
CA SER A 17 -13.10 -13.22 0.30
C SER A 17 -11.95 -12.39 -0.26
N SER A 18 -12.27 -11.48 -1.18
CA SER A 18 -11.35 -10.49 -1.70
C SER A 18 -12.12 -9.18 -1.88
N GLU A 19 -11.51 -8.10 -1.42
CA GLU A 19 -12.00 -6.75 -1.60
C GLU A 19 -10.84 -5.88 -2.07
N GLU A 20 -11.05 -5.14 -3.17
CA GLU A 20 -10.04 -4.25 -3.73
C GLU A 20 -10.65 -2.91 -4.11
N VAL A 21 -9.94 -1.83 -3.79
CA VAL A 21 -10.27 -0.47 -4.19
C VAL A 21 -9.15 0.08 -5.05
N HIS A 22 -9.47 0.38 -6.29
CA HIS A 22 -8.55 0.98 -7.24
C HIS A 22 -8.94 2.42 -7.55
N HIS A 23 -8.01 3.33 -7.31
CA HIS A 23 -8.15 4.73 -7.68
C HIS A 23 -7.47 4.99 -9.03
N LYS A 24 -8.14 5.72 -9.90
CA LYS A 24 -7.57 6.27 -11.13
C LYS A 24 -7.55 7.77 -11.04
N ASN A 25 -6.39 8.37 -11.27
CA ASN A 25 -6.27 9.82 -11.28
C ASN A 25 -7.02 10.44 -12.47
N SER A 26 -7.65 11.57 -12.21
CA SER A 26 -8.13 12.47 -13.26
C SER A 26 -6.97 13.29 -13.80
N HIS A 27 -6.95 13.53 -15.11
CA HIS A 27 -5.86 14.25 -15.77
C HIS A 27 -6.37 15.47 -16.51
N VAL A 28 -5.77 16.62 -16.23
CA VAL A 28 -5.88 17.84 -17.04
C VAL A 28 -4.58 17.97 -17.81
N ILE A 29 -4.61 17.79 -19.12
CA ILE A 29 -3.40 17.75 -19.97
C ILE A 29 -3.50 18.80 -21.06
N GLY A 30 -2.44 19.61 -21.18
CA GLY A 30 -2.23 20.53 -22.28
C GLY A 30 -0.84 20.38 -22.89
N THR A 31 -0.72 20.57 -24.20
CA THR A 31 0.57 20.55 -24.89
C THR A 31 1.37 21.86 -24.73
N GLY A 32 0.70 22.94 -24.35
CA GLY A 32 1.30 24.25 -24.11
C GLY A 32 1.19 24.64 -22.63
N THR A 33 0.86 25.90 -22.38
CA THR A 33 0.58 26.42 -21.03
C THR A 33 -0.81 25.96 -20.58
N VAL A 34 -0.86 25.27 -19.44
CA VAL A 34 -2.12 24.98 -18.72
C VAL A 34 -2.27 26.00 -17.61
N HIS A 35 -3.37 26.74 -17.61
CA HIS A 35 -3.70 27.70 -16.57
C HIS A 35 -4.97 27.28 -15.84
N THR A 36 -4.89 27.10 -14.52
CA THR A 36 -6.03 26.85 -13.66
C THR A 36 -6.18 27.97 -12.66
N SER A 37 -7.41 28.45 -12.43
CA SER A 37 -7.71 29.52 -11.49
C SER A 37 -8.93 29.20 -10.65
N SER A 38 -8.86 29.50 -9.36
CA SER A 38 -9.94 29.32 -8.40
C SER A 38 -10.02 30.50 -7.45
N GLY A 39 -11.23 31.02 -7.21
CA GLY A 39 -11.46 32.09 -6.24
C GLY A 39 -11.44 31.64 -4.77
N GLY A 40 -11.49 30.34 -4.50
CA GLY A 40 -11.46 29.72 -3.18
C GLY A 40 -10.43 28.61 -3.08
N ASP A 41 -10.68 27.62 -2.24
CA ASP A 41 -9.82 26.47 -2.06
C ASP A 41 -9.81 25.56 -3.31
N THR A 42 -8.68 24.92 -3.54
CA THR A 42 -8.49 23.94 -4.62
C THR A 42 -7.94 22.64 -4.05
N ALA A 43 -8.53 21.52 -4.45
CA ALA A 43 -8.07 20.19 -4.10
C ALA A 43 -7.74 19.36 -5.35
N LEU A 44 -6.54 18.81 -5.40
CA LEU A 44 -6.07 17.82 -6.37
C LEU A 44 -5.93 16.47 -5.65
N GLU A 45 -7.05 15.80 -5.42
CA GLU A 45 -7.09 14.47 -4.80
C GLU A 45 -7.32 13.41 -5.88
N GLY A 46 -6.34 12.54 -6.11
CA GLY A 46 -6.38 11.62 -7.25
C GLY A 46 -6.42 12.38 -8.58
N ALA A 47 -5.63 13.45 -8.72
CA ALA A 47 -5.65 14.31 -9.90
C ALA A 47 -4.25 14.82 -10.29
N VAL A 48 -4.01 14.93 -11.59
CA VAL A 48 -2.77 15.45 -12.16
C VAL A 48 -3.08 16.56 -13.14
N VAL A 49 -2.38 17.69 -13.00
CA VAL A 49 -2.35 18.77 -13.98
C VAL A 49 -1.00 18.72 -14.69
N PHE A 50 -1.01 18.57 -16.01
CA PHE A 50 0.19 18.46 -16.83
C PHE A 50 0.17 19.45 -17.99
N GLY A 51 1.30 20.14 -18.23
CA GLY A 51 1.50 21.04 -19.35
C GLY A 51 2.97 21.32 -19.62
N SER A 52 3.32 21.86 -20.79
CA SER A 52 4.68 22.38 -21.03
C SER A 52 5.04 23.43 -19.97
N GLN A 53 4.11 24.34 -19.68
CA GLN A 53 4.12 25.22 -18.52
C GLN A 53 2.82 25.05 -17.74
N VAL A 54 2.84 25.08 -16.41
CA VAL A 54 1.63 25.05 -15.60
C VAL A 54 1.55 26.28 -14.71
N LYS A 55 0.42 27.01 -14.82
CA LYS A 55 0.08 28.14 -13.97
C LYS A 55 -1.12 27.80 -13.11
N VAL A 56 -1.01 28.06 -11.80
CA VAL A 56 -2.08 27.78 -10.84
C VAL A 56 -2.30 28.98 -9.95
N ASP A 57 -3.50 29.57 -9.98
CA ASP A 57 -3.89 30.67 -9.12
C ASP A 57 -5.03 30.23 -8.19
N VAL A 58 -4.79 30.22 -6.87
CA VAL A 58 -5.73 29.76 -5.85
C VAL A 58 -6.00 30.90 -4.86
N GLY A 59 -7.25 31.33 -4.79
CA GLY A 59 -7.70 32.39 -3.90
C GLY A 59 -7.89 31.96 -2.43
N GLY A 60 -7.69 30.69 -2.12
CA GLY A 60 -7.71 30.08 -0.80
C GLY A 60 -6.51 29.15 -0.59
N SER A 61 -6.74 27.94 -0.11
CA SER A 61 -5.72 26.90 0.12
C SER A 61 -5.64 25.90 -1.04
N LEU A 62 -4.44 25.40 -1.31
CA LEU A 62 -4.18 24.31 -2.27
C LEU A 62 -3.88 23.02 -1.50
N THR A 63 -4.66 21.99 -1.75
CA THR A 63 -4.40 20.64 -1.24
C THR A 63 -4.09 19.69 -2.39
N ILE A 64 -2.95 19.01 -2.32
CA ILE A 64 -2.56 17.96 -3.26
C ILE A 64 -2.39 16.67 -2.48
N LYS A 65 -3.24 15.66 -2.77
CA LYS A 65 -3.24 14.38 -2.05
C LYS A 65 -3.32 13.21 -3.02
N SER A 66 -2.34 12.34 -2.94
CA SER A 66 -2.36 11.08 -3.68
C SER A 66 -3.33 10.09 -3.05
N GLN A 67 -3.98 9.30 -3.89
CA GLN A 67 -4.90 8.25 -3.47
C GLN A 67 -4.18 6.90 -3.47
N SER A 68 -4.46 6.10 -2.44
CA SER A 68 -3.88 4.78 -2.30
C SER A 68 -4.88 3.72 -2.73
N ASN A 69 -4.43 2.78 -3.54
CA ASN A 69 -5.15 1.54 -3.78
C ASN A 69 -5.03 0.66 -2.53
N THR A 70 -6.09 -0.02 -2.19
CA THR A 70 -6.13 -0.97 -1.08
C THR A 70 -6.69 -2.29 -1.54
N GLY A 71 -6.20 -3.37 -0.97
CA GLY A 71 -6.77 -4.69 -1.19
C GLY A 71 -6.60 -5.56 0.03
N GLN A 72 -7.60 -6.39 0.27
CA GLN A 72 -7.58 -7.41 1.29
C GLN A 72 -8.08 -8.72 0.71
N SER A 73 -7.39 -9.80 0.97
CA SER A 73 -7.88 -11.14 0.63
C SER A 73 -7.71 -12.09 1.80
N SER A 74 -8.65 -13.01 1.93
CA SER A 74 -8.59 -14.09 2.91
C SER A 74 -9.11 -15.36 2.28
N ASN A 75 -8.36 -16.44 2.42
CA ASN A 75 -8.76 -17.76 1.93
C ASN A 75 -8.53 -18.79 3.06
N LYS A 76 -9.52 -19.64 3.28
CA LYS A 76 -9.47 -20.75 4.23
C LYS A 76 -9.95 -22.00 3.52
N GLN A 77 -9.15 -23.03 3.55
CA GLN A 77 -9.49 -24.32 2.96
C GLN A 77 -9.28 -25.43 3.96
N LYS A 78 -10.23 -26.37 3.98
CA LYS A 78 -10.15 -27.61 4.74
C LYS A 78 -10.41 -28.77 3.80
N SER A 79 -9.59 -29.81 3.88
CA SER A 79 -9.82 -31.03 3.12
C SER A 79 -9.63 -32.25 4.01
N ALA A 80 -10.42 -33.26 3.73
CA ALA A 80 -10.30 -34.59 4.31
C ALA A 80 -10.35 -35.63 3.22
N SER A 81 -9.48 -36.62 3.25
CA SER A 81 -9.54 -37.73 2.32
C SER A 81 -9.29 -39.06 3.03
N VAL A 82 -9.97 -40.10 2.55
CA VAL A 82 -9.82 -41.48 2.97
C VAL A 82 -9.65 -42.37 1.75
N GLY A 83 -8.60 -43.14 1.73
CA GLY A 83 -8.33 -44.10 0.66
C GLY A 83 -8.27 -45.54 1.20
N PHE A 84 -8.79 -46.49 0.43
CA PHE A 84 -8.76 -47.90 0.72
C PHE A 84 -8.20 -48.63 -0.51
N GLY A 85 -7.22 -49.49 -0.29
CA GLY A 85 -6.71 -50.39 -1.30
C GLY A 85 -6.75 -51.85 -0.79
N GLY A 86 -7.32 -52.76 -1.55
CA GLY A 86 -7.38 -54.19 -1.17
C GLY A 86 -7.01 -55.07 -2.36
N SER A 87 -6.24 -56.15 -2.09
CA SER A 87 -5.96 -57.24 -2.97
C SER A 87 -6.62 -58.55 -2.42
N LYS A 88 -7.05 -59.43 -3.34
CA LYS A 88 -7.68 -60.71 -2.93
C LYS A 88 -6.74 -61.71 -2.23
N SER A 89 -5.46 -61.44 -2.17
CA SER A 89 -4.56 -62.15 -1.28
C SER A 89 -4.68 -61.50 0.09
N PHE A 90 -5.02 -62.26 1.12
CA PHE A 90 -5.24 -61.84 2.53
C PHE A 90 -4.05 -61.08 3.17
N ASP A 91 -3.41 -60.25 2.39
CA ASP A 91 -2.39 -59.31 2.86
C ASP A 91 -3.03 -57.98 3.17
N ALA A 92 -2.60 -57.36 4.22
CA ALA A 92 -3.24 -56.16 4.82
C ALA A 92 -3.48 -55.08 3.81
N GLY A 93 -4.74 -54.75 3.55
CA GLY A 93 -5.13 -53.65 2.69
C GLY A 93 -4.53 -52.33 3.14
N SER A 94 -4.04 -51.51 2.19
CA SER A 94 -3.53 -50.19 2.50
C SER A 94 -4.69 -49.22 2.75
N THR A 95 -4.67 -48.55 3.87
CA THR A 95 -5.58 -47.46 4.21
C THR A 95 -4.78 -46.18 4.26
N SER A 96 -5.33 -45.12 3.70
CA SER A 96 -4.77 -43.78 3.81
C SER A 96 -5.84 -42.83 4.36
N PHE A 97 -5.41 -41.91 5.21
CA PHE A 97 -6.24 -40.86 5.77
C PHE A 97 -5.45 -39.56 5.72
N SER A 98 -6.04 -38.49 5.25
CA SER A 98 -5.42 -37.16 5.35
C SER A 98 -6.44 -36.09 5.74
N LEU A 99 -5.99 -35.16 6.56
CA LEU A 99 -6.66 -33.93 6.94
C LEU A 99 -5.73 -32.77 6.65
N GLN A 100 -6.23 -31.74 5.99
CA GLN A 100 -5.45 -30.53 5.70
C GLN A 100 -6.30 -29.30 5.97
N LYS A 101 -5.66 -28.31 6.55
CA LYS A 101 -6.21 -26.98 6.78
C LYS A 101 -5.22 -25.94 6.31
N ASP A 102 -5.60 -25.16 5.31
CA ASP A 102 -4.83 -24.09 4.77
C ASP A 102 -5.52 -22.75 5.04
N GLN A 103 -4.73 -21.75 5.34
CA GLN A 103 -5.19 -20.37 5.51
C GLN A 103 -4.19 -19.45 4.85
N SER A 104 -4.68 -18.50 4.07
CA SER A 104 -3.87 -17.41 3.55
C SER A 104 -4.63 -16.10 3.69
N SER A 105 -3.90 -15.04 3.94
CA SER A 105 -4.41 -13.68 3.89
C SER A 105 -3.37 -12.74 3.35
N SER A 106 -3.82 -11.71 2.64
CA SER A 106 -2.97 -10.61 2.20
C SER A 106 -3.72 -9.30 2.31
N ASP A 107 -2.97 -8.25 2.58
CA ASP A 107 -3.43 -6.88 2.56
C ASP A 107 -2.37 -5.99 1.91
N TYR A 108 -2.81 -4.99 1.18
CA TYR A 108 -1.92 -3.96 0.64
C TYR A 108 -2.56 -2.59 0.66
N HIS A 109 -1.70 -1.57 0.76
CA HIS A 109 -2.01 -0.16 0.68
C HIS A 109 -0.89 0.52 -0.09
N SER A 110 -1.17 1.03 -1.29
CA SER A 110 -0.12 1.57 -2.15
C SER A 110 -0.63 2.66 -3.10
N VAL A 111 0.15 3.73 -3.23
CA VAL A 111 -0.07 4.76 -4.24
C VAL A 111 0.54 4.29 -5.55
N VAL A 112 -0.29 4.18 -6.60
CA VAL A 112 0.17 3.80 -7.95
C VAL A 112 0.58 5.03 -8.75
N GLU A 113 -0.17 6.12 -8.64
CA GLU A 113 0.13 7.37 -9.31
C GLU A 113 -0.02 8.55 -8.35
N GLN A 114 1.03 9.38 -8.25
CA GLN A 114 1.00 10.58 -7.42
C GLN A 114 0.16 11.68 -8.07
N SER A 115 -0.71 12.26 -7.24
CA SER A 115 -1.43 13.50 -7.57
C SER A 115 -0.48 14.67 -7.59
N GLY A 116 -0.76 15.64 -8.46
CA GLY A 116 0.06 16.85 -8.46
C GLY A 116 0.02 17.69 -9.69
N VAL A 117 0.92 18.66 -9.67
CA VAL A 117 1.25 19.53 -10.81
C VAL A 117 2.55 19.03 -11.42
N LYS A 118 2.52 18.73 -12.72
CA LYS A 118 3.70 18.27 -13.47
C LYS A 118 3.92 19.20 -14.67
N ALA A 119 4.96 20.01 -14.61
CA ALA A 119 5.31 20.92 -15.67
C ALA A 119 6.47 20.40 -16.53
N GLY A 120 6.46 20.72 -17.80
CA GLY A 120 7.55 20.46 -18.72
C GLY A 120 8.68 21.48 -18.58
N ASP A 121 9.35 21.79 -19.69
CA ASP A 121 10.49 22.71 -19.81
C ASP A 121 10.12 24.20 -19.63
N GLY A 122 8.84 24.53 -19.64
CA GLY A 122 8.30 25.86 -19.32
C GLY A 122 8.18 26.13 -17.81
N GLY A 123 8.30 25.09 -16.96
CA GLY A 123 8.23 25.24 -15.51
C GLY A 123 6.82 25.46 -14.94
N PHE A 124 6.75 25.77 -13.67
CA PHE A 124 5.49 26.09 -13.01
C PHE A 124 5.51 27.48 -12.36
N ASP A 125 4.34 28.11 -12.34
CA ASP A 125 4.07 29.35 -11.62
C ASP A 125 2.80 29.17 -10.80
N ILE A 126 2.95 28.99 -9.48
CA ILE A 126 1.86 28.62 -8.57
C ILE A 126 1.71 29.71 -7.52
N ASN A 127 0.51 30.31 -7.47
CA ASN A 127 0.15 31.34 -6.53
C ASN A 127 -1.00 30.86 -5.65
N VAL A 128 -0.76 30.71 -4.36
CA VAL A 128 -1.74 30.25 -3.37
C VAL A 128 -1.83 31.30 -2.28
N LYS A 129 -3.02 31.85 -2.06
CA LYS A 129 -3.21 32.90 -1.06
C LYS A 129 -2.89 32.43 0.35
N ASP A 130 -3.40 31.24 0.74
CA ASP A 130 -3.32 30.78 2.11
C ASP A 130 -2.26 29.65 2.25
N LYS A 131 -2.67 28.41 2.27
CA LYS A 131 -1.80 27.26 2.59
C LYS A 131 -1.67 26.31 1.42
N THR A 132 -0.46 25.80 1.18
CA THR A 132 -0.22 24.63 0.32
C THR A 132 0.03 23.41 1.18
N THR A 133 -0.77 22.34 0.98
CA THR A 133 -0.64 21.06 1.68
C THR A 133 -0.38 19.96 0.67
N LEU A 134 0.70 19.19 0.86
CA LEU A 134 1.03 18.01 0.08
C LEU A 134 0.95 16.77 0.97
N THR A 135 0.19 15.77 0.56
CA THR A 135 0.15 14.44 1.18
C THR A 135 0.44 13.39 0.12
N GLY A 136 1.68 12.90 0.09
CA GLY A 136 2.19 12.10 -1.02
C GLY A 136 2.10 12.83 -2.37
N GLY A 137 1.95 14.15 -2.35
CA GLY A 137 1.68 14.98 -3.52
C GLY A 137 2.95 15.52 -4.17
N LEU A 138 2.85 15.87 -5.45
CA LEU A 138 3.99 16.29 -6.25
C LEU A 138 3.74 17.63 -6.94
N ILE A 139 4.70 18.56 -6.80
CA ILE A 139 4.83 19.73 -7.68
C ILE A 139 6.18 19.58 -8.39
N ALA A 140 6.15 19.12 -9.63
CA ALA A 140 7.36 18.77 -10.37
C ALA A 140 7.50 19.51 -11.69
N SER A 141 8.74 19.70 -12.10
CA SER A 141 9.10 20.29 -13.38
C SER A 141 10.42 19.69 -13.87
N ILE A 142 10.57 19.59 -15.20
CA ILE A 142 11.84 19.29 -15.85
C ILE A 142 12.58 20.57 -16.28
N ALA A 143 12.00 21.75 -16.01
CA ALA A 143 12.62 23.03 -16.29
C ALA A 143 13.76 23.36 -15.35
N SER A 144 14.60 24.32 -15.73
CA SER A 144 15.59 24.89 -14.82
C SER A 144 14.90 25.62 -13.64
N PRO A 145 15.53 25.68 -12.46
CA PRO A 145 14.91 26.21 -11.22
C PRO A 145 14.36 27.64 -11.36
N GLU A 146 14.94 28.46 -12.22
CA GLU A 146 14.55 29.85 -12.45
C GLU A 146 13.15 29.99 -13.08
N LYS A 147 12.65 28.91 -13.71
CA LYS A 147 11.32 28.85 -14.33
C LYS A 147 10.25 28.32 -13.36
N ASN A 148 10.64 27.94 -12.16
CA ASN A 148 9.75 27.37 -11.15
C ASN A 148 9.51 28.38 -10.04
N SER A 149 8.24 28.70 -9.80
CA SER A 149 7.81 29.65 -8.78
C SER A 149 6.63 29.11 -7.99
N LEU A 150 6.73 29.12 -6.65
CA LEU A 150 5.64 28.84 -5.73
C LEU A 150 5.53 29.96 -4.71
N THR A 151 4.46 30.73 -4.76
CA THR A 151 4.10 31.73 -3.75
C THR A 151 2.92 31.18 -2.94
N THR A 152 3.04 31.11 -1.61
CA THR A 152 1.98 30.59 -0.74
C THR A 152 2.12 31.16 0.67
N GLY A 153 1.02 31.23 1.43
CA GLY A 153 1.06 31.63 2.83
C GLY A 153 1.95 30.72 3.66
N THR A 154 1.65 29.43 3.65
CA THR A 154 2.44 28.40 4.35
C THR A 154 2.49 27.11 3.55
N ILE A 155 3.50 26.25 3.84
CA ILE A 155 3.63 24.91 3.24
C ILE A 155 3.58 23.86 4.34
N SER A 156 2.86 22.75 4.08
CA SER A 156 2.85 21.56 4.90
C SER A 156 2.99 20.33 4.01
N THR A 157 3.92 19.45 4.33
CA THR A 157 4.14 18.20 3.57
C THR A 157 4.04 17.00 4.49
N SER A 158 3.50 15.90 3.99
CA SER A 158 3.48 14.58 4.61
C SER A 158 3.61 13.51 3.55
N ASP A 159 4.30 12.44 3.87
CA ASP A 159 4.45 11.29 2.99
C ASP A 159 3.33 10.28 3.25
N ILE A 160 3.13 9.35 2.33
CA ILE A 160 2.19 8.24 2.47
C ILE A 160 3.00 6.96 2.59
N THR A 161 2.76 6.20 3.66
CA THR A 161 3.35 4.87 3.81
C THR A 161 2.61 3.89 2.90
N ASN A 162 3.36 3.17 2.08
CA ASN A 162 2.89 2.04 1.30
C ASN A 162 3.26 0.76 2.04
N SER A 163 2.34 -0.20 2.08
CA SER A 163 2.58 -1.48 2.74
C SER A 163 1.92 -2.62 1.97
N ALA A 164 2.54 -3.77 2.01
CA ALA A 164 1.94 -5.02 1.55
C ALA A 164 2.33 -6.13 2.52
N HIS A 165 1.36 -6.90 2.97
CA HIS A 165 1.57 -8.02 3.87
C HIS A 165 0.89 -9.25 3.28
N ALA A 166 1.58 -10.39 3.35
CA ALA A 166 1.04 -11.68 2.98
C ALA A 166 1.41 -12.70 4.05
N GLN A 167 0.47 -13.55 4.40
CA GLN A 167 0.73 -14.67 5.28
C GLN A 167 -0.02 -15.91 4.82
N ALA A 168 0.64 -17.04 4.94
CA ALA A 168 0.05 -18.34 4.66
C ALA A 168 0.41 -19.33 5.77
N SER A 169 -0.51 -20.21 6.12
CA SER A 169 -0.28 -21.31 7.03
C SER A 169 -0.96 -22.56 6.52
N SER A 170 -0.27 -23.67 6.61
CA SER A 170 -0.76 -24.99 6.26
C SER A 170 -0.56 -25.93 7.45
N HIS A 171 -1.59 -26.68 7.77
CA HIS A 171 -1.57 -27.70 8.80
C HIS A 171 -2.17 -28.97 8.21
N GLY A 172 -1.40 -30.05 8.19
CA GLY A 172 -1.86 -31.32 7.65
C GLY A 172 -1.52 -32.49 8.58
N VAL A 173 -2.37 -33.48 8.57
CA VAL A 173 -2.12 -34.81 9.13
C VAL A 173 -2.40 -35.84 8.06
N SER A 174 -1.42 -36.65 7.73
CA SER A 174 -1.60 -37.76 6.80
C SER A 174 -1.09 -39.06 7.42
N VAL A 175 -1.84 -40.11 7.20
CA VAL A 175 -1.52 -41.47 7.63
C VAL A 175 -1.72 -42.40 6.46
N SER A 176 -0.75 -43.21 6.12
CA SER A 176 -0.86 -44.20 5.07
C SER A 176 -0.12 -45.47 5.42
N GLY A 177 -0.71 -46.61 5.05
CA GLY A 177 -0.09 -47.94 5.20
C GLY A 177 -0.28 -48.60 6.55
N ASN A 178 0.42 -49.72 6.77
CA ASN A 178 0.40 -50.51 7.99
C ASN A 178 1.21 -49.88 9.15
N ASP A 179 1.22 -48.58 9.25
CA ASP A 179 2.01 -47.89 10.27
C ASP A 179 1.43 -48.12 11.68
N THR A 180 2.25 -48.68 12.55
CA THR A 180 1.96 -48.76 13.98
C THR A 180 1.75 -47.37 14.56
N ILE A 181 0.82 -47.17 15.49
CA ILE A 181 0.43 -45.90 16.14
C ILE A 181 1.64 -45.00 16.53
N LYS A 182 2.81 -45.59 16.79
CA LYS A 182 4.04 -44.87 17.14
C LYS A 182 4.67 -44.12 15.92
N ASN A 183 4.47 -44.59 14.70
CA ASN A 183 4.99 -43.97 13.48
C ASN A 183 4.04 -42.87 12.98
N ILE A 184 2.76 -42.94 13.30
CA ILE A 184 1.76 -41.91 13.01
C ILE A 184 2.16 -40.57 13.63
N ALA A 185 2.64 -40.56 14.87
CA ALA A 185 3.00 -39.33 15.60
C ALA A 185 4.26 -38.61 15.02
N LYS A 186 5.11 -39.32 14.26
CA LYS A 186 6.35 -38.75 13.73
C LYS A 186 6.23 -38.23 12.29
N ASN A 187 5.38 -38.85 11.46
CA ASN A 187 5.28 -38.57 10.02
C ASN A 187 3.98 -37.84 9.63
N ALA A 188 3.05 -37.71 10.56
CA ALA A 188 1.67 -37.33 10.28
C ALA A 188 1.42 -35.81 10.33
N LEU A 189 2.31 -35.02 10.96
CA LEU A 189 2.11 -33.57 11.10
C LEU A 189 2.97 -32.80 10.10
N SER A 190 2.33 -32.24 9.08
CA SER A 190 2.91 -31.19 8.27
C SER A 190 2.48 -29.83 8.78
N HIS A 191 3.44 -28.94 8.97
CA HIS A 191 3.21 -27.58 9.43
C HIS A 191 4.06 -26.62 8.60
N GLY A 192 3.42 -25.74 7.87
CA GLY A 192 4.06 -24.68 7.10
C GLY A 192 3.52 -23.32 7.50
N LYS A 193 4.41 -22.35 7.65
CA LYS A 193 4.06 -20.94 7.81
C LYS A 193 4.98 -20.12 6.91
N ALA A 194 4.39 -19.21 6.16
CA ALA A 194 5.11 -18.21 5.40
C ALA A 194 4.52 -16.83 5.75
N LYS A 195 5.40 -15.86 5.90
CA LYS A 195 5.04 -14.45 6.06
C LYS A 195 5.96 -13.64 5.18
N ASP A 196 5.40 -12.68 4.49
CA ASP A 196 6.12 -11.71 3.69
C ASP A 196 5.54 -10.31 3.94
N ALA A 197 6.41 -9.30 3.94
CA ALA A 197 6.02 -7.92 4.14
C ALA A 197 6.94 -7.01 3.32
N ALA A 198 6.34 -6.03 2.66
CA ALA A 198 7.04 -4.98 1.97
C ALA A 198 6.50 -3.62 2.43
N GLU A 199 7.41 -2.70 2.66
CA GLU A 199 7.10 -1.32 3.04
C GLU A 199 7.82 -0.35 2.13
N GLY A 200 7.20 0.79 1.88
CA GLY A 200 7.76 1.88 1.08
C GLY A 200 7.07 3.20 1.40
N GLU A 201 7.53 4.27 0.78
CA GLU A 201 6.96 5.60 0.99
C GLU A 201 6.69 6.28 -0.35
N THR A 202 5.54 6.92 -0.46
CA THR A 202 5.25 7.90 -1.50
C THR A 202 5.53 9.28 -0.94
N LYS A 203 6.65 9.86 -1.35
CA LYS A 203 7.16 11.12 -0.80
C LYS A 203 6.48 12.32 -1.45
N SER A 204 6.11 13.30 -0.62
CA SER A 204 5.76 14.63 -1.09
C SER A 204 7.00 15.38 -1.53
N ALA A 205 6.94 16.00 -2.71
CA ALA A 205 8.08 16.75 -3.24
C ALA A 205 7.65 18.00 -4.02
N ILE A 206 8.54 18.98 -4.00
CA ILE A 206 8.47 20.19 -4.84
C ILE A 206 9.82 20.31 -5.56
N SER A 207 9.82 20.44 -6.89
CA SER A 207 11.05 20.67 -7.65
C SER A 207 11.72 21.98 -7.26
N ASP A 208 13.01 22.05 -7.42
CA ASP A 208 13.82 23.23 -7.14
C ASP A 208 13.27 24.47 -7.89
N GLY A 209 13.27 25.60 -7.20
CA GLY A 209 12.75 26.84 -7.70
C GLY A 209 12.66 27.93 -6.64
N THR A 210 12.01 29.03 -6.97
CA THR A 210 11.75 30.12 -6.03
C THR A 210 10.51 29.80 -5.20
N ILE A 211 10.67 29.67 -3.89
CA ILE A 211 9.56 29.45 -2.93
C ILE A 211 9.43 30.67 -2.04
N ILE A 212 8.28 31.35 -2.12
CA ILE A 212 7.96 32.56 -1.34
C ILE A 212 6.86 32.21 -0.36
N LEU A 213 7.15 32.36 0.95
CA LEU A 213 6.17 32.22 2.01
C LEU A 213 5.69 33.60 2.46
N THR A 214 4.41 33.88 2.26
CA THR A 214 3.82 35.21 2.54
C THR A 214 3.34 35.34 3.99
N ASP A 215 3.05 34.25 4.70
CA ASP A 215 2.69 34.29 6.12
C ASP A 215 3.94 34.16 7.01
N ALA A 216 4.67 35.26 7.14
CA ALA A 216 5.88 35.35 7.95
C ALA A 216 5.59 35.23 9.48
N THR A 217 4.36 35.42 9.93
CA THR A 217 3.98 35.46 11.35
C THR A 217 4.16 34.11 12.03
N ASN A 218 3.99 33.01 11.32
CA ASN A 218 4.16 31.67 11.86
C ASN A 218 5.61 31.19 11.90
N MET A 219 6.50 31.76 11.10
CA MET A 219 7.94 31.42 11.15
C MET A 219 8.59 31.92 12.45
N TRP A 220 8.23 33.10 12.93
CA TRP A 220 8.75 33.66 14.19
C TRP A 220 8.25 32.92 15.43
N LYS A 221 7.01 32.40 15.42
CA LYS A 221 6.47 31.59 16.53
C LYS A 221 7.20 30.25 16.66
N ARG A 222 7.50 29.56 15.56
CA ARG A 222 8.25 28.28 15.58
C ARG A 222 9.72 28.46 15.95
N LYS A 223 10.34 29.60 15.59
CA LYS A 223 11.72 29.91 15.98
C LYS A 223 11.79 30.20 17.49
N ARG A 224 10.88 31.01 18.05
CA ARG A 224 10.77 31.25 19.50
C ARG A 224 10.54 29.96 20.29
N GLN A 225 9.65 29.09 19.83
CA GLN A 225 9.35 27.83 20.53
C GLN A 225 10.54 26.87 20.57
N ARG A 226 11.36 26.83 19.50
CA ARG A 226 12.61 26.08 19.47
C ARG A 226 13.70 26.66 20.35
N ASP A 227 13.77 27.96 20.48
CA ASP A 227 14.76 28.63 21.33
C ASP A 227 14.43 28.49 22.81
N PHE A 228 13.13 28.51 23.19
CA PHE A 228 12.68 28.23 24.56
C PHE A 228 12.91 26.76 24.98
N SER A 229 12.80 25.80 24.06
CA SER A 229 13.02 24.40 24.40
C SER A 229 14.51 24.04 24.61
N LYS A 230 15.42 24.94 24.28
CA LYS A 230 16.88 24.80 24.50
C LYS A 230 17.40 25.49 25.75
N GLN A 231 16.58 26.30 26.43
CA GLN A 231 16.94 26.90 27.72
C GLN A 231 16.68 25.90 28.83
N LYS A 232 17.77 25.29 29.35
CA LYS A 232 17.72 24.53 30.61
C LYS A 232 17.29 25.49 31.73
N PRO A 233 16.38 25.09 32.65
CA PRO A 233 16.03 25.89 33.79
C PRO A 233 17.27 26.04 34.70
N LEU A 234 17.72 27.28 34.86
CA LEU A 234 18.66 27.68 35.89
C LEU A 234 17.90 27.77 37.25
N TYR A 235 17.76 26.64 37.93
CA TYR A 235 17.51 26.65 39.36
C TYR A 235 18.49 25.71 40.04
N ARG A 236 19.51 26.32 40.60
CA ARG A 236 20.23 25.82 41.76
C ARG A 236 19.70 26.56 42.96
N LEU A 237 19.18 25.85 43.93
CA LEU A 237 19.24 26.10 45.35
C LEU A 237 19.71 24.83 46.03
#